data_8619cb0c04fcf4fc635d2c9c57f70fc6
#
_entry.id   8619cb0c04fcf4fc635d2c9c57f70fc6
#
_cell.length_a   1.000
_cell.length_b   1.000
_cell.length_c   1.000
_cell.angle_alpha   90.00
_cell.angle_beta   90.00
_cell.angle_gamma   90.00
#
_symmetry.space_group_name_H-M   'P 1'
#
loop_
_entity.id
_entity.type
_entity.pdbx_description
1 polymer ?
#
loop_
_entity_poly.entity_id
_entity_poly.type
_entity_poly.pdbx_seq_one_letter_code
_entity_poly.pdbx_strand_id
1 'polypeptide(L)'
;VSGARSNEELTEATARGLRWVTYGRLITEVLLLVSMVVLARLIPPSAFGMFAIAVIVQELAINVPSEGVASAIVQRDKVDRAHLQGGFALALLIGAALTIIGLVLCVVLVDPIFGHETAEMVAWTTPWFLLGATVALPQAMLRRDLDFRKLSMLTLAQSAGRSGVTIILAAGFGLDGPALVFGSLAGILAMTVLGFAFQPVPFPRWRGDAIRDLLPYGGPASLACFCWAGFRNGDYAIVGARLGAAQAGFYWRGYQLAVEYQSKLSSMMTQMAFPVLARTTGADELFVMRRRMVQLLTTVSFPLLGGLVILAPTLVPWLFGPAWEPAVLPTQILAGAGASSVVIDAVGAVLMATGRSRAMLGYGVAHFAVYIVAVLIGSRWGLTGVSIASVSSHAVFLVVAYQVMLRGRDEPVLKFLWHDLRAGAVGVAVMAAVAVPVNVAVGDAGVPAFVHLAIVGAVAGVVYLLAVWRLFPAAWTDLSTLLRRVLPSGPVARLTARVPALAGRSS
;
A
#
# COMPACT_ATOMS: atom_id res chain seq x y z
N VAL A 1 16.44 -23.20 -23.99
CA VAL A 1 15.49 -23.97 -24.82
C VAL A 1 14.12 -23.81 -24.12
N SER A 2 13.34 -22.77 -24.46
CA SER A 2 11.93 -22.67 -24.05
C SER A 2 11.08 -22.95 -25.30
N GLY A 3 10.51 -24.14 -25.39
CA GLY A 3 9.45 -24.43 -26.34
C GLY A 3 8.29 -23.46 -26.07
N ALA A 4 7.68 -22.92 -27.15
CA ALA A 4 6.51 -22.08 -27.03
C ALA A 4 5.40 -22.87 -26.32
N ARG A 5 5.05 -22.45 -25.09
CA ARG A 5 3.94 -23.02 -24.34
C ARG A 5 2.63 -22.71 -25.09
N SER A 6 1.73 -23.67 -25.15
CA SER A 6 0.40 -23.42 -25.75
C SER A 6 -0.36 -22.36 -24.93
N ASN A 7 -1.30 -21.67 -25.58
CA ASN A 7 -2.14 -20.67 -24.90
C ASN A 7 -2.92 -21.27 -23.69
N GLU A 8 -3.28 -22.56 -23.75
CA GLU A 8 -3.91 -23.27 -22.64
C GLU A 8 -2.96 -23.52 -21.48
N GLU A 9 -1.72 -23.94 -21.75
CA GLU A 9 -0.69 -24.12 -20.72
C GLU A 9 -0.32 -22.80 -20.04
N LEU A 10 -0.26 -21.69 -20.79
CA LEU A 10 -0.07 -20.35 -20.24
C LEU A 10 -1.23 -19.93 -19.35
N THR A 11 -2.46 -20.22 -19.75
CA THR A 11 -3.66 -19.87 -18.96
C THR A 11 -3.74 -20.69 -17.67
N GLU A 12 -3.44 -21.99 -17.71
CA GLU A 12 -3.41 -22.84 -16.53
C GLU A 12 -2.25 -22.49 -15.57
N ALA A 13 -1.07 -22.21 -16.11
CA ALA A 13 0.09 -21.80 -15.33
C ALA A 13 -0.19 -20.45 -14.63
N THR A 14 -0.84 -19.52 -15.33
CA THR A 14 -1.26 -18.22 -14.78
C THR A 14 -2.32 -18.40 -13.69
N ALA A 15 -3.33 -19.24 -13.89
CA ALA A 15 -4.38 -19.50 -12.91
C ALA A 15 -3.83 -20.19 -11.63
N ARG A 16 -2.93 -21.15 -11.79
CA ARG A 16 -2.23 -21.79 -10.65
C ARG A 16 -1.33 -20.80 -9.93
N GLY A 17 -0.59 -20.00 -10.68
CA GLY A 17 0.27 -18.94 -10.15
C GLY A 17 -0.52 -17.91 -9.33
N LEU A 18 -1.68 -17.50 -9.81
CA LEU A 18 -2.54 -16.53 -9.14
C LEU A 18 -3.02 -17.00 -7.75
N ARG A 19 -3.34 -18.29 -7.61
CA ARG A 19 -3.69 -18.87 -6.29
C ARG A 19 -2.52 -18.77 -5.30
N TRP A 20 -1.29 -19.09 -5.74
CA TRP A 20 -0.11 -18.99 -4.88
C TRP A 20 0.20 -17.55 -4.48
N VAL A 21 0.06 -16.60 -5.41
CA VAL A 21 0.20 -15.17 -5.12
C VAL A 21 -0.83 -14.73 -4.08
N THR A 22 -2.09 -15.15 -4.22
CA THR A 22 -3.17 -14.78 -3.30
C THR A 22 -2.94 -15.35 -1.90
N TYR A 23 -2.66 -16.67 -1.79
CA TYR A 23 -2.39 -17.29 -0.48
C TYR A 23 -1.10 -16.78 0.15
N GLY A 24 -0.02 -16.66 -0.62
CA GLY A 24 1.25 -16.12 -0.14
C GLY A 24 1.09 -14.69 0.38
N ARG A 25 0.34 -13.85 -0.34
CA ARG A 25 0.05 -12.48 0.07
C ARG A 25 -0.80 -12.43 1.33
N LEU A 26 -1.85 -13.26 1.43
CA LEU A 26 -2.69 -13.32 2.63
C LEU A 26 -1.88 -13.72 3.86
N ILE A 27 -1.07 -14.77 3.76
CA ILE A 27 -0.19 -15.22 4.86
C ILE A 27 0.78 -14.11 5.26
N THR A 28 1.38 -13.43 4.28
CA THR A 28 2.30 -12.31 4.51
C THR A 28 1.60 -11.15 5.22
N GLU A 29 0.40 -10.75 4.79
CA GLU A 29 -0.34 -9.65 5.42
C GLU A 29 -0.78 -10.00 6.86
N VAL A 30 -1.21 -11.24 7.11
CA VAL A 30 -1.53 -11.72 8.48
C VAL A 30 -0.28 -11.69 9.36
N LEU A 31 0.86 -12.19 8.85
CA LEU A 31 2.14 -12.15 9.56
C LEU A 31 2.55 -10.71 9.89
N LEU A 32 2.43 -9.78 8.94
CA LEU A 32 2.76 -8.39 9.14
C LEU A 32 1.83 -7.70 10.14
N LEU A 33 0.52 -8.00 10.11
CA LEU A 33 -0.44 -7.49 11.10
C LEU A 33 -0.12 -7.97 12.51
N VAL A 34 0.11 -9.28 12.67
CA VAL A 34 0.47 -9.85 13.98
C VAL A 34 1.79 -9.24 14.48
N SER A 35 2.80 -9.16 13.60
CA SER A 35 4.08 -8.54 13.94
C SER A 35 3.94 -7.07 14.32
N MET A 36 3.10 -6.32 13.61
CA MET A 36 2.81 -4.92 13.88
C MET A 36 2.26 -4.73 15.32
N VAL A 37 1.32 -5.60 15.73
CA VAL A 37 0.74 -5.55 17.08
C VAL A 37 1.77 -5.93 18.16
N VAL A 38 2.50 -7.01 17.95
CA VAL A 38 3.53 -7.47 18.90
C VAL A 38 4.63 -6.43 19.08
N LEU A 39 5.17 -5.93 17.96
CA LEU A 39 6.26 -4.96 17.99
C LEU A 39 5.86 -3.60 18.56
N ALA A 40 4.62 -3.14 18.31
CA ALA A 40 4.15 -1.88 18.88
C ALA A 40 3.99 -1.94 20.41
N ARG A 41 3.90 -3.12 21.00
CA ARG A 41 3.90 -3.32 22.46
C ARG A 41 5.29 -3.47 23.07
N LEU A 42 6.26 -3.88 22.28
CA LEU A 42 7.65 -4.09 22.71
C LEU A 42 8.52 -2.87 22.52
N ILE A 43 8.27 -2.08 21.49
CA ILE A 43 9.13 -1.01 20.99
C ILE A 43 8.40 0.33 21.13
N PRO A 44 9.05 1.38 21.66
CA PRO A 44 8.43 2.68 21.86
C PRO A 44 8.13 3.41 20.52
N PRO A 45 7.14 4.32 20.51
CA PRO A 45 6.77 5.07 19.31
C PRO A 45 7.90 5.87 18.67
N SER A 46 8.85 6.39 19.47
CA SER A 46 10.01 7.14 18.98
C SER A 46 10.92 6.29 18.08
N ALA A 47 11.16 5.03 18.45
CA ALA A 47 11.96 4.11 17.64
C ALA A 47 11.28 3.80 16.30
N PHE A 48 9.94 3.68 16.28
CA PHE A 48 9.20 3.56 15.02
C PHE A 48 9.29 4.82 14.16
N GLY A 49 9.30 5.99 14.78
CA GLY A 49 9.47 7.26 14.06
C GLY A 49 10.85 7.39 13.41
N MET A 50 11.92 7.06 14.14
CA MET A 50 13.27 6.99 13.58
C MET A 50 13.33 5.96 12.44
N PHE A 51 12.72 4.79 12.63
CA PHE A 51 12.66 3.76 11.61
C PHE A 51 11.82 4.17 10.39
N ALA A 52 10.80 5.02 10.53
CA ALA A 52 10.05 5.54 9.38
C ALA A 52 10.94 6.32 8.40
N ILE A 53 11.97 7.03 8.91
CA ILE A 53 12.98 7.69 8.05
C ILE A 53 13.86 6.63 7.37
N ALA A 54 14.25 5.56 8.08
CA ALA A 54 15.02 4.47 7.50
C ALA A 54 14.25 3.68 6.44
N VAL A 55 12.90 3.60 6.51
CA VAL A 55 12.04 2.96 5.49
C VAL A 55 12.18 3.65 4.14
N ILE A 56 12.41 4.96 4.08
CA ILE A 56 12.66 5.69 2.82
C ILE A 56 13.87 5.07 2.10
N VAL A 57 14.94 4.81 2.85
CA VAL A 57 16.15 4.16 2.34
C VAL A 57 15.85 2.77 1.81
N GLN A 58 15.06 1.98 2.55
CA GLN A 58 14.68 0.62 2.13
C GLN A 58 13.84 0.62 0.84
N GLU A 59 12.91 1.54 0.69
CA GLU A 59 12.10 1.67 -0.53
C GLU A 59 12.95 2.03 -1.75
N LEU A 60 13.88 2.97 -1.59
CA LEU A 60 14.82 3.31 -2.66
C LEU A 60 15.73 2.12 -2.99
N ALA A 61 16.22 1.42 -1.98
CA ALA A 61 17.15 0.31 -2.12
C ALA A 61 16.59 -0.86 -2.94
N ILE A 62 15.31 -1.16 -2.80
CA ILE A 62 14.69 -2.28 -3.51
C ILE A 62 14.12 -1.86 -4.87
N ASN A 63 13.52 -0.68 -4.93
CA ASN A 63 12.80 -0.26 -6.14
C ASN A 63 13.74 0.25 -7.24
N VAL A 64 14.81 0.98 -6.93
CA VAL A 64 15.70 1.54 -7.96
C VAL A 64 16.41 0.45 -8.78
N PRO A 65 17.09 -0.57 -8.20
CA PRO A 65 17.66 -1.66 -8.98
C PRO A 65 16.61 -2.56 -9.64
N SER A 66 15.47 -2.79 -8.97
CA SER A 66 14.41 -3.68 -9.43
C SER A 66 13.66 -3.11 -10.63
N GLU A 67 13.33 -1.83 -10.61
CA GLU A 67 12.62 -1.18 -11.72
C GLU A 67 13.58 -0.68 -12.82
N GLY A 68 14.84 -0.49 -12.50
CA GLY A 68 15.86 -0.16 -13.47
C GLY A 68 16.37 -1.40 -14.21
N VAL A 69 17.33 -2.07 -13.62
CA VAL A 69 18.06 -3.16 -14.30
C VAL A 69 17.19 -4.40 -14.47
N ALA A 70 16.46 -4.80 -13.42
CA ALA A 70 15.67 -6.03 -13.43
C ALA A 70 14.51 -5.95 -14.42
N SER A 71 13.77 -4.82 -14.45
CA SER A 71 12.68 -4.63 -15.41
C SER A 71 13.17 -4.58 -16.86
N ALA A 72 14.34 -3.99 -17.11
CA ALA A 72 14.95 -3.99 -18.43
C ALA A 72 15.26 -5.44 -18.91
N ILE A 73 15.72 -6.31 -18.01
CA ILE A 73 15.95 -7.72 -18.31
C ILE A 73 14.64 -8.47 -18.56
N VAL A 74 13.60 -8.20 -17.78
CA VAL A 74 12.28 -8.86 -17.94
C VAL A 74 11.66 -8.52 -19.30
N GLN A 75 11.77 -7.27 -19.76
CA GLN A 75 11.14 -6.81 -21.00
C GLN A 75 11.86 -7.23 -22.28
N ARG A 76 13.14 -7.63 -22.22
CA ARG A 76 13.87 -8.05 -23.43
C ARG A 76 13.39 -9.38 -23.95
N ASP A 77 13.19 -9.50 -25.25
CA ASP A 77 12.84 -10.76 -25.91
C ASP A 77 13.92 -11.83 -25.72
N LYS A 78 15.17 -11.44 -25.90
CA LYS A 78 16.34 -12.34 -25.77
C LYS A 78 17.28 -11.81 -24.69
N VAL A 79 17.52 -12.63 -23.69
CA VAL A 79 18.49 -12.39 -22.61
C VAL A 79 19.55 -13.49 -22.67
N ASP A 80 20.79 -13.08 -22.86
CA ASP A 80 21.94 -13.97 -22.83
C ASP A 80 22.74 -13.84 -21.51
N ARG A 81 23.78 -14.63 -21.38
CA ARG A 81 24.64 -14.62 -20.20
C ARG A 81 25.35 -13.28 -20.00
N ALA A 82 25.67 -12.55 -21.10
CA ALA A 82 26.32 -11.25 -21.02
C ALA A 82 25.39 -10.18 -20.44
N HIS A 83 24.09 -10.19 -20.80
CA HIS A 83 23.09 -9.29 -20.20
C HIS A 83 22.91 -9.55 -18.70
N LEU A 84 22.88 -10.83 -18.27
CA LEU A 84 22.80 -11.17 -16.84
C LEU A 84 24.06 -10.74 -16.08
N GLN A 85 25.26 -11.00 -16.63
CA GLN A 85 26.51 -10.59 -16.01
C GLN A 85 26.66 -9.07 -15.92
N GLY A 86 26.37 -8.35 -17.03
CA GLY A 86 26.45 -6.90 -17.11
C GLY A 86 25.38 -6.23 -16.26
N GLY A 87 24.14 -6.71 -16.32
CA GLY A 87 23.03 -6.21 -15.50
C GLY A 87 23.31 -6.40 -14.00
N PHE A 88 23.86 -7.56 -13.59
CA PHE A 88 24.23 -7.80 -12.20
C PHE A 88 25.35 -6.88 -11.74
N ALA A 89 26.40 -6.71 -12.55
CA ALA A 89 27.47 -5.77 -12.25
C ALA A 89 26.98 -4.33 -12.12
N LEU A 90 26.09 -3.90 -13.02
CA LEU A 90 25.47 -2.58 -12.97
C LEU A 90 24.59 -2.41 -11.72
N ALA A 91 23.74 -3.39 -11.39
CA ALA A 91 22.91 -3.35 -10.19
C ALA A 91 23.76 -3.23 -8.91
N LEU A 92 24.83 -4.01 -8.79
CA LEU A 92 25.74 -3.93 -7.65
C LEU A 92 26.47 -2.58 -7.58
N LEU A 93 26.90 -2.03 -8.72
CA LEU A 93 27.50 -0.70 -8.77
C LEU A 93 26.53 0.38 -8.29
N ILE A 94 25.27 0.33 -8.75
CA ILE A 94 24.21 1.23 -8.29
C ILE A 94 23.98 1.04 -6.79
N GLY A 95 23.86 -0.21 -6.31
CA GLY A 95 23.69 -0.51 -4.89
C GLY A 95 24.84 0.01 -4.03
N ALA A 96 26.10 -0.19 -4.47
CA ALA A 96 27.29 0.32 -3.79
C ALA A 96 27.32 1.86 -3.78
N ALA A 97 27.04 2.49 -4.92
CA ALA A 97 27.00 3.95 -5.03
C ALA A 97 25.91 4.54 -4.11
N LEU A 98 24.70 3.97 -4.10
CA LEU A 98 23.61 4.40 -3.21
C LEU A 98 23.96 4.16 -1.73
N THR A 99 24.68 3.09 -1.39
CA THR A 99 25.19 2.87 -0.02
C THR A 99 26.12 3.99 0.40
N ILE A 100 27.11 4.33 -0.43
CA ILE A 100 28.05 5.42 -0.15
C ILE A 100 27.34 6.76 -0.05
N ILE A 101 26.46 7.07 -1.01
CA ILE A 101 25.65 8.30 -1.00
C ILE A 101 24.79 8.34 0.26
N GLY A 102 24.14 7.24 0.62
CA GLY A 102 23.31 7.12 1.83
C GLY A 102 24.10 7.41 3.09
N LEU A 103 25.32 6.83 3.24
CA LEU A 103 26.19 7.11 4.38
C LEU A 103 26.62 8.59 4.45
N VAL A 104 26.97 9.18 3.31
CA VAL A 104 27.32 10.63 3.27
C VAL A 104 26.10 11.47 3.65
N LEU A 105 24.91 11.14 3.13
CA LEU A 105 23.68 11.86 3.48
C LEU A 105 23.29 11.68 4.95
N CYS A 106 23.63 10.57 5.59
CA CYS A 106 23.42 10.39 7.03
C CYS A 106 24.18 11.47 7.84
N VAL A 107 25.41 11.75 7.49
CA VAL A 107 26.23 12.73 8.21
C VAL A 107 25.83 14.16 7.81
N VAL A 108 25.60 14.42 6.53
CA VAL A 108 25.42 15.79 6.03
C VAL A 108 23.97 16.27 6.18
N LEU A 109 23.00 15.39 6.10
CA LEU A 109 21.57 15.76 6.07
C LEU A 109 20.77 15.18 7.24
N VAL A 110 20.91 13.86 7.52
CA VAL A 110 20.06 13.20 8.51
C VAL A 110 20.44 13.60 9.93
N ASP A 111 21.73 13.58 10.26
CA ASP A 111 22.22 13.93 11.60
C ASP A 111 21.85 15.36 12.02
N PRO A 112 22.10 16.42 11.21
CA PRO A 112 21.71 17.78 11.57
C PRO A 112 20.21 18.02 11.67
N ILE A 113 19.39 17.26 10.94
CA ILE A 113 17.94 17.48 10.86
C ILE A 113 17.17 16.61 11.86
N PHE A 114 17.55 15.34 12.01
CA PHE A 114 16.79 14.34 12.77
C PHE A 114 17.52 13.87 14.04
N GLY A 115 18.78 14.29 14.23
CA GLY A 115 19.62 13.91 15.35
C GLY A 115 20.39 12.60 15.12
N HIS A 116 21.41 12.43 15.97
CA HIS A 116 22.43 11.38 15.84
C HIS A 116 21.86 9.97 15.87
N GLU A 117 20.93 9.67 16.78
CA GLU A 117 20.30 8.34 16.89
C GLU A 117 19.56 7.94 15.62
N THR A 118 18.85 8.89 15.00
CA THR A 118 18.16 8.65 13.72
C THR A 118 19.15 8.42 12.59
N ALA A 119 20.22 9.23 12.55
CA ALA A 119 21.27 9.10 11.54
C ALA A 119 21.99 7.76 11.64
N GLU A 120 22.26 7.30 12.84
CA GLU A 120 22.86 5.98 13.10
C GLU A 120 21.96 4.84 12.61
N MET A 121 20.66 4.89 12.93
CA MET A 121 19.68 3.91 12.42
C MET A 121 19.59 3.90 10.90
N VAL A 122 19.58 5.08 10.27
CA VAL A 122 19.58 5.18 8.80
C VAL A 122 20.88 4.64 8.23
N ALA A 123 22.03 4.95 8.84
CA ALA A 123 23.33 4.43 8.41
C ALA A 123 23.37 2.90 8.45
N TRP A 124 22.89 2.28 9.54
CA TRP A 124 22.77 0.81 9.63
C TRP A 124 21.80 0.20 8.61
N THR A 125 20.89 1.00 8.06
CA THR A 125 19.96 0.55 7.02
C THR A 125 20.58 0.58 5.61
N THR A 126 21.66 1.36 5.38
CA THR A 126 22.23 1.52 4.03
C THR A 126 22.72 0.21 3.37
N PRO A 127 23.15 -0.88 4.08
CA PRO A 127 23.45 -2.16 3.44
C PRO A 127 22.28 -2.75 2.63
N TRP A 128 21.06 -2.29 2.86
CA TRP A 128 19.90 -2.64 2.06
C TRP A 128 20.07 -2.31 0.57
N PHE A 129 20.77 -1.24 0.21
CA PHE A 129 21.05 -0.90 -1.19
C PHE A 129 21.83 -2.01 -1.89
N LEU A 130 22.83 -2.57 -1.24
CA LEU A 130 23.63 -3.66 -1.80
C LEU A 130 22.85 -4.98 -1.84
N LEU A 131 22.16 -5.33 -0.74
CA LEU A 131 21.33 -6.55 -0.67
C LEU A 131 20.15 -6.48 -1.64
N GLY A 132 19.50 -5.34 -1.77
CA GLY A 132 18.43 -5.11 -2.75
C GLY A 132 18.92 -5.28 -4.19
N ALA A 133 20.12 -4.78 -4.50
CA ALA A 133 20.75 -4.94 -5.79
C ALA A 133 21.10 -6.42 -6.09
N THR A 134 21.52 -7.18 -5.08
CA THR A 134 21.84 -8.61 -5.25
C THR A 134 20.59 -9.44 -5.55
N VAL A 135 19.45 -9.17 -4.91
CA VAL A 135 18.23 -9.95 -5.08
C VAL A 135 17.45 -9.56 -6.35
N ALA A 136 17.72 -8.40 -6.93
CA ALA A 136 16.98 -7.89 -8.09
C ALA A 136 17.02 -8.84 -9.30
N LEU A 137 18.19 -9.42 -9.60
CA LEU A 137 18.34 -10.33 -10.74
C LEU A 137 17.64 -11.69 -10.55
N PRO A 138 17.84 -12.42 -9.45
CA PRO A 138 17.06 -13.64 -9.18
C PRO A 138 15.56 -13.41 -9.28
N GLN A 139 15.05 -12.29 -8.73
CA GLN A 139 13.63 -11.93 -8.86
C GLN A 139 13.22 -11.66 -10.31
N ALA A 140 14.04 -10.93 -11.08
CA ALA A 140 13.75 -10.65 -12.48
C ALA A 140 13.61 -11.94 -13.30
N MET A 141 14.50 -12.90 -13.08
CA MET A 141 14.45 -14.20 -13.77
C MET A 141 13.22 -15.01 -13.36
N LEU A 142 12.87 -15.04 -12.06
CA LEU A 142 11.64 -15.70 -11.61
C LEU A 142 10.38 -15.02 -12.16
N ARG A 143 10.36 -13.68 -12.28
CA ARG A 143 9.27 -12.94 -12.95
C ARG A 143 9.18 -13.30 -14.43
N ARG A 144 10.33 -13.40 -15.13
CA ARG A 144 10.40 -13.78 -16.54
C ARG A 144 9.90 -15.21 -16.78
N ASP A 145 10.25 -16.12 -15.86
CA ASP A 145 9.83 -17.54 -15.92
C ASP A 145 8.37 -17.73 -15.45
N LEU A 146 7.70 -16.65 -14.98
CA LEU A 146 6.35 -16.66 -14.40
C LEU A 146 6.21 -17.61 -13.20
N ASP A 147 7.32 -17.84 -12.46
CA ASP A 147 7.31 -18.68 -11.25
C ASP A 147 6.82 -17.88 -10.03
N PHE A 148 5.51 -17.61 -10.03
CA PHE A 148 4.87 -16.85 -8.97
C PHE A 148 4.92 -17.55 -7.60
N ARG A 149 5.05 -18.88 -7.58
CA ARG A 149 5.19 -19.64 -6.34
C ARG A 149 6.49 -19.28 -5.63
N LYS A 150 7.62 -19.34 -6.33
CA LYS A 150 8.93 -18.97 -5.78
C LYS A 150 8.96 -17.49 -5.41
N LEU A 151 8.40 -16.60 -6.22
CA LEU A 151 8.29 -15.18 -5.89
C LEU A 151 7.52 -14.95 -4.58
N SER A 152 6.41 -15.66 -4.36
CA SER A 152 5.65 -15.58 -3.12
C SER A 152 6.45 -16.13 -1.93
N MET A 153 7.23 -17.19 -2.12
CA MET A 153 8.13 -17.73 -1.09
C MET A 153 9.24 -16.73 -0.71
N LEU A 154 9.80 -15.99 -1.68
CA LEU A 154 10.77 -14.93 -1.41
C LEU A 154 10.17 -13.81 -0.53
N THR A 155 8.97 -13.35 -0.87
CA THR A 155 8.28 -12.31 -0.10
C THR A 155 7.94 -12.79 1.31
N LEU A 156 7.51 -14.05 1.44
CA LEU A 156 7.22 -14.65 2.74
C LEU A 156 8.49 -14.81 3.58
N ALA A 157 9.59 -15.26 3.00
CA ALA A 157 10.87 -15.38 3.69
C ALA A 157 11.40 -14.03 4.18
N GLN A 158 11.28 -12.99 3.35
CA GLN A 158 11.61 -11.61 3.75
C GLN A 158 10.77 -11.16 4.94
N SER A 159 9.46 -11.34 4.88
CA SER A 159 8.54 -10.89 5.94
C SER A 159 8.73 -11.71 7.22
N ALA A 160 8.91 -13.02 7.11
CA ALA A 160 9.15 -13.90 8.25
C ALA A 160 10.52 -13.63 8.91
N GLY A 161 11.57 -13.47 8.11
CA GLY A 161 12.91 -13.11 8.59
C GLY A 161 12.90 -11.74 9.31
N ARG A 162 12.30 -10.73 8.67
CA ARG A 162 12.12 -9.41 9.27
C ARG A 162 11.38 -9.48 10.59
N SER A 163 10.17 -10.03 10.60
CA SER A 163 9.32 -10.08 11.78
C SER A 163 9.92 -10.93 12.90
N GLY A 164 10.41 -12.13 12.55
CA GLY A 164 10.97 -13.07 13.52
C GLY A 164 12.21 -12.51 14.21
N VAL A 165 13.17 -12.01 13.44
CA VAL A 165 14.40 -11.44 14.00
C VAL A 165 14.11 -10.17 14.79
N THR A 166 13.22 -9.27 14.30
CA THR A 166 12.84 -8.07 15.06
C THR A 166 12.22 -8.44 16.41
N ILE A 167 11.29 -9.42 16.44
CA ILE A 167 10.65 -9.85 17.70
C ILE A 167 11.69 -10.48 18.65
N ILE A 168 12.59 -11.33 18.15
CA ILE A 168 13.64 -11.96 18.96
C ILE A 168 14.56 -10.90 19.56
N LEU A 169 14.98 -9.91 18.77
CA LEU A 169 15.87 -8.84 19.24
C LEU A 169 15.17 -7.90 20.22
N ALA A 170 13.93 -7.55 19.97
CA ALA A 170 13.16 -6.70 20.86
C ALA A 170 12.78 -7.41 22.17
N ALA A 171 12.23 -8.62 22.12
CA ALA A 171 11.77 -9.34 23.30
C ALA A 171 12.91 -10.03 24.09
N GLY A 172 13.95 -10.53 23.38
CA GLY A 172 15.04 -11.29 24.02
C GLY A 172 16.20 -10.41 24.47
N PHE A 173 16.49 -9.32 23.77
CA PHE A 173 17.65 -8.46 24.05
C PHE A 173 17.26 -7.03 24.42
N GLY A 174 15.97 -6.70 24.44
CA GLY A 174 15.50 -5.34 24.80
C GLY A 174 15.94 -4.25 23.82
N LEU A 175 16.21 -4.62 22.55
CA LEU A 175 16.61 -3.65 21.53
C LEU A 175 15.37 -2.98 20.92
N ASP A 176 15.35 -1.66 20.92
CA ASP A 176 14.24 -0.88 20.35
C ASP A 176 14.42 -0.64 18.83
N GLY A 177 14.95 0.53 18.48
CA GLY A 177 15.21 0.93 17.10
C GLY A 177 16.13 -0.03 16.33
N PRO A 178 17.27 -0.44 16.89
CA PRO A 178 18.17 -1.42 16.27
C PRO A 178 17.49 -2.74 15.89
N ALA A 179 16.52 -3.22 16.70
CA ALA A 179 15.79 -4.43 16.37
C ALA A 179 15.03 -4.31 15.04
N LEU A 180 14.41 -3.16 14.75
CA LEU A 180 13.71 -2.89 13.50
C LEU A 180 14.65 -2.90 12.30
N VAL A 181 15.85 -2.32 12.45
CA VAL A 181 16.86 -2.28 11.39
C VAL A 181 17.44 -3.66 11.12
N PHE A 182 17.96 -4.34 12.14
CA PHE A 182 18.57 -5.68 11.98
C PHE A 182 17.55 -6.73 11.55
N GLY A 183 16.32 -6.65 12.04
CA GLY A 183 15.24 -7.50 11.54
C GLY A 183 14.96 -7.28 10.07
N SER A 184 14.94 -6.01 9.62
CA SER A 184 14.74 -5.71 8.21
C SER A 184 15.90 -6.21 7.33
N LEU A 185 17.15 -6.09 7.81
CA LEU A 185 18.35 -6.65 7.14
C LEU A 185 18.29 -8.17 7.08
N ALA A 186 17.89 -8.84 8.16
CA ALA A 186 17.70 -10.29 8.17
C ALA A 186 16.64 -10.74 7.16
N GLY A 187 15.56 -9.97 7.03
CA GLY A 187 14.52 -10.23 6.03
C GLY A 187 15.04 -10.18 4.61
N ILE A 188 15.74 -9.08 4.22
CA ILE A 188 16.30 -8.98 2.85
C ILE A 188 17.41 -10.01 2.61
N LEU A 189 18.19 -10.34 3.62
CA LEU A 189 19.20 -11.41 3.54
C LEU A 189 18.54 -12.77 3.29
N ALA A 190 17.48 -13.11 4.03
CA ALA A 190 16.72 -14.35 3.81
C ALA A 190 16.15 -14.42 2.38
N MET A 191 15.60 -13.30 1.89
CA MET A 191 15.11 -13.18 0.52
C MET A 191 16.23 -13.37 -0.50
N THR A 192 17.41 -12.79 -0.26
CA THR A 192 18.57 -12.89 -1.14
C THR A 192 19.09 -14.32 -1.20
N VAL A 193 19.32 -14.96 -0.05
CA VAL A 193 19.79 -16.35 0.04
C VAL A 193 18.83 -17.30 -0.68
N LEU A 194 17.54 -17.17 -0.40
CA LEU A 194 16.51 -18.00 -1.04
C LEU A 194 16.38 -17.70 -2.53
N GLY A 195 16.54 -16.43 -2.93
CA GLY A 195 16.54 -16.00 -4.33
C GLY A 195 17.61 -16.68 -5.15
N PHE A 196 18.85 -16.70 -4.64
CA PHE A 196 19.96 -17.43 -5.29
C PHE A 196 19.81 -18.95 -5.25
N ALA A 197 19.20 -19.50 -4.19
CA ALA A 197 18.90 -20.93 -4.12
C ALA A 197 17.87 -21.36 -5.18
N PHE A 198 16.88 -20.53 -5.46
CA PHE A 198 15.85 -20.82 -6.47
C PHE A 198 16.27 -20.50 -7.90
N GLN A 199 17.07 -19.44 -8.06
CA GLN A 199 17.46 -18.92 -9.37
C GLN A 199 18.92 -18.44 -9.31
N PRO A 200 19.89 -19.34 -9.46
CA PRO A 200 21.29 -18.95 -9.52
C PRO A 200 21.55 -18.09 -10.75
N VAL A 201 22.15 -16.94 -10.55
CA VAL A 201 22.56 -16.03 -11.61
C VAL A 201 24.08 -16.07 -11.80
N PRO A 202 24.59 -15.82 -13.02
CA PRO A 202 26.03 -15.86 -13.28
C PRO A 202 26.75 -14.76 -12.51
N PHE A 203 28.02 -15.05 -12.17
CA PHE A 203 28.88 -14.10 -11.45
C PHE A 203 28.95 -12.75 -12.19
N PRO A 204 28.88 -11.60 -11.49
CA PRO A 204 28.87 -10.29 -12.11
C PRO A 204 30.16 -10.04 -12.86
N ARG A 205 30.05 -9.56 -14.09
CA ARG A 205 31.17 -9.12 -14.93
C ARG A 205 30.76 -7.89 -15.70
N TRP A 206 31.64 -6.91 -15.77
CA TRP A 206 31.39 -5.71 -16.57
C TRP A 206 31.30 -6.05 -18.05
N ARG A 207 30.16 -5.81 -18.66
CA ARG A 207 29.84 -6.05 -20.08
C ARG A 207 29.24 -4.76 -20.65
N GLY A 208 30.12 -3.88 -21.18
CA GLY A 208 29.74 -2.53 -21.61
C GLY A 208 28.59 -2.51 -22.63
N ASP A 209 28.64 -3.41 -23.62
CA ASP A 209 27.61 -3.47 -24.67
C ASP A 209 26.26 -3.91 -24.07
N ALA A 210 26.25 -4.94 -23.26
CA ALA A 210 25.03 -5.40 -22.58
C ALA A 210 24.45 -4.35 -21.62
N ILE A 211 25.32 -3.59 -20.95
CA ILE A 211 24.88 -2.48 -20.08
C ILE A 211 24.27 -1.36 -20.91
N ARG A 212 24.88 -0.97 -22.04
CA ARG A 212 24.33 0.04 -22.96
C ARG A 212 22.95 -0.34 -23.47
N ASP A 213 22.71 -1.61 -23.67
CA ASP A 213 21.41 -2.15 -24.09
C ASP A 213 20.33 -2.07 -23.03
N LEU A 214 20.69 -2.06 -21.74
CA LEU A 214 19.76 -2.00 -20.61
C LEU A 214 19.42 -0.55 -20.18
N LEU A 215 20.35 0.39 -20.36
CA LEU A 215 20.24 1.78 -19.90
C LEU A 215 19.05 2.57 -20.47
N PRO A 216 18.70 2.47 -21.77
CA PRO A 216 17.62 3.29 -22.34
C PRO A 216 16.28 3.07 -21.66
N TYR A 217 16.01 1.86 -21.18
CA TYR A 217 14.82 1.54 -20.41
C TYR A 217 15.06 1.68 -18.90
N GLY A 218 16.14 1.12 -18.40
CA GLY A 218 16.43 1.05 -16.97
C GLY A 218 16.70 2.39 -16.32
N GLY A 219 17.38 3.31 -17.01
CA GLY A 219 17.71 4.62 -16.46
C GLY A 219 16.47 5.48 -16.12
N PRO A 220 15.58 5.75 -17.09
CA PRO A 220 14.32 6.47 -16.83
C PRO A 220 13.44 5.79 -15.79
N ALA A 221 13.35 4.45 -15.80
CA ALA A 221 12.57 3.69 -14.82
C ALA A 221 13.11 3.86 -13.39
N SER A 222 14.44 3.77 -13.20
CA SER A 222 15.09 4.02 -11.91
C SER A 222 14.84 5.44 -11.40
N LEU A 223 14.96 6.45 -12.27
CA LEU A 223 14.70 7.85 -11.91
C LEU A 223 13.24 8.07 -11.51
N ALA A 224 12.31 7.48 -12.24
CA ALA A 224 10.89 7.55 -11.90
C ALA A 224 10.61 6.93 -10.52
N CYS A 225 11.20 5.78 -10.21
CA CYS A 225 11.07 5.14 -8.90
C CYS A 225 11.69 5.96 -7.78
N PHE A 226 12.83 6.59 -8.03
CA PHE A 226 13.46 7.48 -7.07
C PHE A 226 12.55 8.66 -6.73
N CYS A 227 12.00 9.34 -7.73
CA CYS A 227 11.03 10.41 -7.53
C CYS A 227 9.77 9.93 -6.80
N TRP A 228 9.27 8.74 -7.15
CA TRP A 228 8.08 8.16 -6.53
C TRP A 228 8.29 7.82 -5.05
N ALA A 229 9.43 7.27 -4.66
CA ALA A 229 9.74 6.97 -3.26
C ALA A 229 9.84 8.25 -2.41
N GLY A 230 10.50 9.30 -2.93
CA GLY A 230 10.51 10.62 -2.29
C GLY A 230 9.12 11.22 -2.14
N PHE A 231 8.29 11.03 -3.17
CA PHE A 231 6.90 11.47 -3.19
C PHE A 231 6.06 10.79 -2.08
N ARG A 232 6.19 9.50 -1.90
CA ARG A 232 5.36 8.72 -0.95
C ARG A 232 5.69 8.95 0.51
N ASN A 233 6.93 9.37 0.81
CA ASN A 233 7.44 9.39 2.17
C ASN A 233 7.84 10.80 2.64
N GLY A 234 7.58 11.83 1.84
CA GLY A 234 7.98 13.20 2.15
C GLY A 234 7.32 13.77 3.42
N ASP A 235 6.11 13.35 3.71
CA ASP A 235 5.38 13.72 4.92
C ASP A 235 6.01 13.16 6.19
N TYR A 236 6.48 11.91 6.18
CA TYR A 236 7.20 11.33 7.32
C TYR A 236 8.49 12.10 7.64
N ALA A 237 9.21 12.49 6.58
CA ALA A 237 10.41 13.31 6.73
C ALA A 237 10.08 14.68 7.36
N ILE A 238 9.02 15.35 6.91
CA ILE A 238 8.59 16.64 7.47
C ILE A 238 8.16 16.49 8.92
N VAL A 239 7.35 15.48 9.25
CA VAL A 239 6.89 15.22 10.61
C VAL A 239 8.08 14.92 11.52
N GLY A 240 8.99 14.04 11.10
CA GLY A 240 10.19 13.72 11.86
C GLY A 240 11.09 14.93 12.11
N ALA A 241 11.34 15.76 11.06
CA ALA A 241 12.18 16.93 11.14
C ALA A 241 11.60 18.07 11.99
N ARG A 242 10.26 18.25 11.95
CA ARG A 242 9.60 19.39 12.60
C ARG A 242 9.02 19.07 13.97
N LEU A 243 8.53 17.85 14.17
CA LEU A 243 7.79 17.46 15.36
C LEU A 243 8.52 16.40 16.20
N GLY A 244 9.59 15.81 15.65
CA GLY A 244 10.41 14.81 16.31
C GLY A 244 9.96 13.37 16.07
N ALA A 245 10.81 12.42 16.48
CA ALA A 245 10.68 11.00 16.18
C ALA A 245 9.39 10.37 16.73
N ALA A 246 8.99 10.69 17.98
CA ALA A 246 7.78 10.12 18.56
C ALA A 246 6.52 10.50 17.74
N GLN A 247 6.42 11.76 17.32
CA GLN A 247 5.31 12.23 16.49
C GLN A 247 5.32 11.58 15.10
N ALA A 248 6.49 11.36 14.51
CA ALA A 248 6.63 10.60 13.26
C ALA A 248 6.15 9.16 13.44
N GLY A 249 6.43 8.52 14.58
CA GLY A 249 5.95 7.19 14.91
C GLY A 249 4.41 7.12 15.00
N PHE A 250 3.79 8.07 15.72
CA PHE A 250 2.32 8.16 15.81
C PHE A 250 1.68 8.41 14.45
N TYR A 251 2.24 9.33 13.66
CA TYR A 251 1.77 9.63 12.32
C TYR A 251 1.86 8.42 11.40
N TRP A 252 3.02 7.76 11.38
CA TRP A 252 3.25 6.58 10.53
C TRP A 252 2.26 5.45 10.84
N ARG A 253 2.01 5.16 12.12
CA ARG A 253 1.01 4.15 12.50
C ARG A 253 -0.41 4.55 12.13
N GLY A 254 -0.78 5.79 12.37
CA GLY A 254 -2.09 6.30 11.96
C GLY A 254 -2.28 6.23 10.44
N TYR A 255 -1.27 6.64 9.68
CA TYR A 255 -1.26 6.58 8.22
C TYR A 255 -1.34 5.14 7.70
N GLN A 256 -0.59 4.23 8.31
CA GLN A 256 -0.60 2.82 7.96
C GLN A 256 -2.00 2.21 8.11
N LEU A 257 -2.69 2.46 9.24
CA LEU A 257 -4.04 1.96 9.48
C LEU A 257 -5.07 2.60 8.56
N ALA A 258 -4.99 3.91 8.37
CA ALA A 258 -6.04 4.68 7.70
C ALA A 258 -5.88 4.74 6.18
N VAL A 259 -4.64 4.78 5.66
CA VAL A 259 -4.35 5.02 4.23
C VAL A 259 -3.71 3.81 3.57
N GLU A 260 -2.63 3.26 4.16
CA GLU A 260 -1.81 2.26 3.49
C GLU A 260 -2.55 0.93 3.26
N TYR A 261 -3.29 0.44 4.25
CA TYR A 261 -4.10 -0.79 4.08
C TYR A 261 -5.23 -0.59 3.07
N GLN A 262 -5.84 0.60 3.02
CA GLN A 262 -6.88 0.90 2.04
C GLN A 262 -6.31 0.99 0.62
N SER A 263 -5.13 1.61 0.45
CA SER A 263 -4.43 1.63 -0.84
C SER A 263 -4.06 0.24 -1.33
N LYS A 264 -3.65 -0.68 -0.44
CA LYS A 264 -3.41 -2.09 -0.79
C LYS A 264 -4.68 -2.75 -1.32
N LEU A 265 -5.82 -2.57 -0.66
CA LEU A 265 -7.11 -3.11 -1.09
C LEU A 265 -7.53 -2.51 -2.44
N SER A 266 -7.45 -1.18 -2.58
CA SER A 266 -7.75 -0.46 -3.81
C SER A 266 -6.89 -0.94 -4.98
N SER A 267 -5.58 -1.09 -4.77
CA SER A 267 -4.65 -1.55 -5.80
C SER A 267 -4.96 -2.97 -6.29
N MET A 268 -5.36 -3.88 -5.39
CA MET A 268 -5.77 -5.24 -5.78
C MET A 268 -7.00 -5.22 -6.69
N MET A 269 -8.03 -4.46 -6.32
CA MET A 269 -9.26 -4.37 -7.12
C MET A 269 -9.02 -3.65 -8.46
N THR A 270 -8.20 -2.61 -8.46
CA THR A 270 -7.82 -1.86 -9.66
C THR A 270 -7.01 -2.73 -10.64
N GLN A 271 -6.07 -3.54 -10.16
CA GLN A 271 -5.31 -4.47 -11.00
C GLN A 271 -6.22 -5.51 -11.68
N MET A 272 -7.27 -5.96 -11.00
CA MET A 272 -8.26 -6.88 -11.59
C MET A 272 -9.16 -6.17 -12.62
N ALA A 273 -9.52 -4.92 -12.39
CA ALA A 273 -10.39 -4.16 -13.27
C ALA A 273 -9.67 -3.58 -14.50
N PHE A 274 -8.38 -3.26 -14.38
CA PHE A 274 -7.61 -2.57 -15.43
C PHE A 274 -7.63 -3.28 -16.80
N PRO A 275 -7.44 -4.62 -16.94
CA PRO A 275 -7.48 -5.29 -18.23
C PRO A 275 -8.84 -5.18 -18.91
N VAL A 276 -9.92 -5.13 -18.13
CA VAL A 276 -11.28 -4.99 -18.63
C VAL A 276 -11.52 -3.56 -19.09
N LEU A 277 -11.13 -2.56 -18.26
CA LEU A 277 -11.20 -1.15 -18.63
C LEU A 277 -10.41 -0.83 -19.91
N ALA A 278 -9.21 -1.40 -20.06
CA ALA A 278 -8.35 -1.17 -21.23
C ALA A 278 -8.89 -1.79 -22.54
N ARG A 279 -9.75 -2.81 -22.46
CA ARG A 279 -10.37 -3.45 -23.62
C ARG A 279 -11.74 -2.85 -23.97
N THR A 280 -12.29 -2.00 -23.11
CA THR A 280 -13.57 -1.36 -23.36
C THR A 280 -13.41 -0.24 -24.38
N THR A 281 -14.04 -0.35 -25.54
CA THR A 281 -13.89 0.60 -26.66
C THR A 281 -14.94 1.72 -26.65
N GLY A 282 -16.07 1.52 -25.98
CA GLY A 282 -17.15 2.51 -25.85
C GLY A 282 -16.91 3.48 -24.69
N ALA A 283 -16.91 4.79 -24.97
CA ALA A 283 -16.70 5.80 -23.90
C ALA A 283 -17.75 5.72 -22.80
N ASP A 284 -19.02 5.50 -23.12
CA ASP A 284 -20.11 5.40 -22.14
C ASP A 284 -20.03 4.09 -21.35
N GLU A 285 -19.69 2.99 -21.99
CA GLU A 285 -19.48 1.70 -21.34
C GLU A 285 -18.31 1.77 -20.32
N LEU A 286 -17.20 2.43 -20.71
CA LEU A 286 -16.07 2.69 -19.83
C LEU A 286 -16.51 3.47 -18.56
N PHE A 287 -17.35 4.50 -18.72
CA PHE A 287 -17.84 5.28 -17.60
C PHE A 287 -18.80 4.50 -16.69
N VAL A 288 -19.64 3.64 -17.25
CA VAL A 288 -20.51 2.74 -16.45
C VAL A 288 -19.65 1.76 -15.65
N MET A 289 -18.66 1.14 -16.29
CA MET A 289 -17.77 0.18 -15.64
C MET A 289 -16.92 0.84 -14.54
N ARG A 290 -16.35 2.01 -14.81
CA ARG A 290 -15.64 2.81 -13.81
C ARG A 290 -16.55 3.12 -12.61
N ARG A 291 -17.79 3.57 -12.85
CA ARG A 291 -18.75 3.86 -11.78
C ARG A 291 -18.96 2.64 -10.89
N ARG A 292 -19.23 1.48 -11.47
CA ARG A 292 -19.40 0.24 -10.71
C ARG A 292 -18.15 -0.10 -9.88
N MET A 293 -16.96 0.10 -10.45
CA MET A 293 -15.69 -0.12 -9.74
C MET A 293 -15.55 0.84 -8.55
N VAL A 294 -15.78 2.15 -8.75
CA VAL A 294 -15.69 3.15 -7.67
C VAL A 294 -16.75 2.87 -6.60
N GLN A 295 -17.99 2.58 -6.99
CA GLN A 295 -19.05 2.24 -6.03
C GLN A 295 -18.73 1.01 -5.22
N LEU A 296 -18.20 -0.03 -5.83
CA LEU A 296 -17.79 -1.25 -5.13
C LEU A 296 -16.64 -0.97 -4.16
N LEU A 297 -15.60 -0.24 -4.61
CA LEU A 297 -14.48 0.16 -3.77
C LEU A 297 -14.92 0.98 -2.55
N THR A 298 -15.78 1.98 -2.76
CA THR A 298 -16.28 2.84 -1.67
C THR A 298 -17.22 2.08 -0.74
N THR A 299 -18.07 1.20 -1.28
CA THR A 299 -18.97 0.36 -0.48
C THR A 299 -18.20 -0.61 0.43
N VAL A 300 -17.01 -1.05 0.04
CA VAL A 300 -16.16 -1.92 0.87
C VAL A 300 -15.26 -1.11 1.81
N SER A 301 -14.62 -0.05 1.32
CA SER A 301 -13.59 0.68 2.08
C SER A 301 -14.18 1.68 3.09
N PHE A 302 -15.28 2.35 2.75
CA PHE A 302 -15.84 3.39 3.61
C PHE A 302 -16.33 2.88 4.96
N PRO A 303 -17.03 1.72 5.09
CA PRO A 303 -17.41 1.21 6.41
C PRO A 303 -16.21 0.80 7.26
N LEU A 304 -15.12 0.31 6.66
CA LEU A 304 -13.89 0.00 7.37
C LEU A 304 -13.24 1.26 7.93
N LEU A 305 -13.19 2.33 7.14
CA LEU A 305 -12.65 3.62 7.57
C LEU A 305 -13.56 4.32 8.57
N GLY A 306 -14.89 4.30 8.36
CA GLY A 306 -15.88 4.82 9.31
C GLY A 306 -15.85 4.07 10.63
N GLY A 307 -15.73 2.74 10.57
CA GLY A 307 -15.53 1.88 11.75
C GLY A 307 -14.22 2.21 12.46
N LEU A 308 -13.13 2.44 11.71
CA LEU A 308 -11.85 2.87 12.27
C LEU A 308 -11.98 4.22 13.01
N VAL A 309 -12.69 5.19 12.45
CA VAL A 309 -12.94 6.49 13.12
C VAL A 309 -13.67 6.30 14.45
N ILE A 310 -14.71 5.46 14.48
CA ILE A 310 -15.52 5.23 15.69
C ILE A 310 -14.74 4.44 16.75
N LEU A 311 -14.03 3.41 16.32
CA LEU A 311 -13.37 2.46 17.21
C LEU A 311 -11.93 2.83 17.57
N ALA A 312 -11.28 3.77 16.87
CA ALA A 312 -9.87 4.12 17.09
C ALA A 312 -9.53 4.43 18.58
N PRO A 313 -10.38 5.13 19.36
CA PRO A 313 -10.06 5.40 20.77
C PRO A 313 -9.89 4.14 21.61
N THR A 314 -10.60 3.07 21.30
CA THR A 314 -10.49 1.76 21.97
C THR A 314 -9.50 0.85 21.23
N LEU A 315 -9.53 0.86 19.90
CA LEU A 315 -8.76 -0.06 19.05
C LEU A 315 -7.26 0.20 19.13
N VAL A 316 -6.82 1.47 19.03
CA VAL A 316 -5.40 1.81 18.97
C VAL A 316 -4.68 1.47 20.29
N PRO A 317 -5.18 1.88 21.48
CA PRO A 317 -4.57 1.50 22.74
C PRO A 317 -4.69 -0.02 23.03
N TRP A 318 -5.78 -0.67 22.60
CA TRP A 318 -5.94 -2.11 22.77
C TRP A 318 -4.95 -2.91 21.91
N LEU A 319 -4.73 -2.50 20.67
CA LEU A 319 -3.78 -3.19 19.76
C LEU A 319 -2.33 -2.93 20.17
N PHE A 320 -1.97 -1.67 20.32
CA PHE A 320 -0.57 -1.22 20.40
C PHE A 320 -0.10 -0.90 21.82
N GLY A 321 -1.02 -0.74 22.74
CA GLY A 321 -0.74 -0.32 24.12
C GLY A 321 -1.01 1.17 24.37
N PRO A 322 -1.07 1.61 25.64
CA PRO A 322 -1.46 2.96 26.03
C PRO A 322 -0.47 4.03 25.55
N ALA A 323 0.80 3.69 25.31
CA ALA A 323 1.81 4.61 24.75
C ALA A 323 1.44 5.15 23.37
N TRP A 324 0.49 4.51 22.68
CA TRP A 324 0.03 4.88 21.33
C TRP A 324 -1.25 5.74 21.33
N GLU A 325 -1.77 6.11 22.50
CA GLU A 325 -2.95 6.96 22.61
C GLU A 325 -2.84 8.25 21.77
N PRO A 326 -1.70 8.96 21.68
CA PRO A 326 -1.56 10.15 20.84
C PRO A 326 -1.74 9.88 19.33
N ALA A 327 -1.67 8.61 18.88
CA ALA A 327 -1.93 8.24 17.49
C ALA A 327 -3.42 8.14 17.15
N VAL A 328 -4.32 8.14 18.15
CA VAL A 328 -5.77 7.98 17.95
C VAL A 328 -6.34 9.08 17.06
N LEU A 329 -6.18 10.33 17.45
CA LEU A 329 -6.73 11.48 16.72
C LEU A 329 -6.15 11.59 15.29
N PRO A 330 -4.84 11.47 15.06
CA PRO A 330 -4.29 11.37 13.71
C PRO A 330 -4.90 10.25 12.87
N THR A 331 -5.08 9.05 13.46
CA THR A 331 -5.70 7.92 12.76
C THR A 331 -7.13 8.22 12.32
N GLN A 332 -7.94 8.83 13.20
CA GLN A 332 -9.31 9.24 12.90
C GLN A 332 -9.36 10.25 11.76
N ILE A 333 -8.51 11.28 11.81
CA ILE A 333 -8.45 12.32 10.78
C ILE A 333 -7.98 11.71 9.44
N LEU A 334 -6.87 10.94 9.46
CA LEU A 334 -6.28 10.34 8.27
C LEU A 334 -7.20 9.32 7.56
N ALA A 335 -8.22 8.79 8.24
CA ALA A 335 -9.25 7.96 7.60
C ALA A 335 -9.96 8.70 6.45
N GLY A 336 -10.10 10.03 6.54
CA GLY A 336 -10.61 10.87 5.44
C GLY A 336 -9.66 10.92 4.23
N ALA A 337 -8.34 10.91 4.46
CA ALA A 337 -7.35 10.81 3.39
C ALA A 337 -7.41 9.43 2.73
N GLY A 338 -7.53 8.35 3.52
CA GLY A 338 -7.72 6.99 3.02
C GLY A 338 -8.97 6.86 2.15
N ALA A 339 -10.11 7.44 2.57
CA ALA A 339 -11.33 7.45 1.78
C ALA A 339 -11.17 8.15 0.42
N SER A 340 -10.47 9.28 0.41
CA SER A 340 -10.17 10.02 -0.82
C SER A 340 -9.20 9.27 -1.72
N SER A 341 -8.15 8.66 -1.16
CA SER A 341 -7.13 7.91 -1.89
C SER A 341 -7.70 6.73 -2.67
N VAL A 342 -8.63 5.97 -2.07
CA VAL A 342 -9.32 4.84 -2.74
C VAL A 342 -9.97 5.28 -4.05
N VAL A 343 -10.59 6.45 -4.06
CA VAL A 343 -11.28 6.99 -5.24
C VAL A 343 -10.29 7.57 -6.25
N ILE A 344 -9.25 8.26 -5.78
CA ILE A 344 -8.17 8.78 -6.63
C ILE A 344 -7.46 7.66 -7.37
N ASP A 345 -7.17 6.53 -6.71
CA ASP A 345 -6.54 5.36 -7.33
C ASP A 345 -7.40 4.80 -8.48
N ALA A 346 -8.72 4.74 -8.26
CA ALA A 346 -9.66 4.28 -9.29
C ALA A 346 -9.71 5.24 -10.51
N VAL A 347 -9.68 6.55 -10.28
CA VAL A 347 -9.61 7.56 -11.36
C VAL A 347 -8.29 7.46 -12.11
N GLY A 348 -7.18 7.27 -11.38
CA GLY A 348 -5.86 7.05 -11.97
C GLY A 348 -5.82 5.87 -12.93
N ALA A 349 -6.44 4.74 -12.57
CA ALA A 349 -6.55 3.57 -13.43
C ALA A 349 -7.29 3.87 -14.76
N VAL A 350 -8.36 4.65 -14.70
CA VAL A 350 -9.10 5.07 -15.91
C VAL A 350 -8.27 5.99 -16.80
N LEU A 351 -7.55 6.96 -16.22
CA LEU A 351 -6.67 7.83 -17.00
C LEU A 351 -5.57 7.05 -17.70
N MET A 352 -5.01 6.03 -17.04
CA MET A 352 -4.02 5.14 -17.63
C MET A 352 -4.62 4.24 -18.73
N ALA A 353 -5.80 3.65 -18.49
CA ALA A 353 -6.49 2.80 -19.46
C ALA A 353 -6.91 3.57 -20.73
N THR A 354 -7.18 4.88 -20.61
CA THR A 354 -7.51 5.77 -21.73
C THR A 354 -6.30 6.43 -22.41
N GLY A 355 -5.07 6.03 -22.05
CA GLY A 355 -3.82 6.57 -22.63
C GLY A 355 -3.49 7.99 -22.20
N ARG A 356 -4.16 8.55 -21.19
CA ARG A 356 -3.96 9.92 -20.68
C ARG A 356 -2.84 10.03 -19.64
N SER A 357 -1.73 9.32 -19.84
CA SER A 357 -0.58 9.25 -18.93
C SER A 357 0.04 10.61 -18.60
N ARG A 358 0.11 11.53 -19.59
CA ARG A 358 0.61 12.91 -19.37
C ARG A 358 -0.28 13.69 -18.41
N ALA A 359 -1.59 13.53 -18.50
CA ALA A 359 -2.53 14.16 -17.56
C ALA A 359 -2.38 13.60 -16.15
N MET A 360 -2.17 12.28 -16.04
CA MET A 360 -1.89 11.61 -14.75
C MET A 360 -0.58 12.10 -14.12
N LEU A 361 0.49 12.26 -14.92
CA LEU A 361 1.76 12.81 -14.45
C LEU A 361 1.61 14.24 -13.94
N GLY A 362 0.97 15.13 -14.73
CA GLY A 362 0.74 16.52 -14.33
C GLY A 362 -0.10 16.63 -13.06
N TYR A 363 -1.15 15.82 -12.94
CA TYR A 363 -1.94 15.68 -11.72
C TYR A 363 -1.09 15.24 -10.53
N GLY A 364 -0.28 14.18 -10.69
CA GLY A 364 0.56 13.65 -9.62
C GLY A 364 1.57 14.67 -9.11
N VAL A 365 2.28 15.36 -10.01
CA VAL A 365 3.26 16.40 -9.64
C VAL A 365 2.58 17.57 -8.91
N ALA A 366 1.42 18.05 -9.42
CA ALA A 366 0.67 19.13 -8.76
C ALA A 366 0.17 18.71 -7.39
N HIS A 367 -0.38 17.50 -7.26
CA HIS A 367 -0.83 16.96 -5.97
C HIS A 367 0.34 16.92 -4.96
N PHE A 368 1.46 16.37 -5.36
CA PHE A 368 2.63 16.29 -4.48
C PHE A 368 3.12 17.67 -4.03
N ALA A 369 3.30 18.60 -4.94
CA ALA A 369 3.77 19.93 -4.59
C ALA A 369 2.84 20.61 -3.57
N VAL A 370 1.52 20.57 -3.82
CA VAL A 370 0.53 21.13 -2.89
C VAL A 370 0.49 20.36 -1.57
N TYR A 371 0.58 19.02 -1.61
CA TYR A 371 0.61 18.16 -0.44
C TYR A 371 1.78 18.49 0.49
N ILE A 372 3.00 18.55 -0.04
CA ILE A 372 4.18 18.89 0.74
C ILE A 372 4.08 20.29 1.37
N VAL A 373 3.62 21.28 0.60
CA VAL A 373 3.41 22.64 1.12
C VAL A 373 2.33 22.64 2.20
N ALA A 374 1.22 21.94 2.00
CA ALA A 374 0.15 21.83 2.99
C ALA A 374 0.64 21.16 4.29
N VAL A 375 1.40 20.07 4.20
CA VAL A 375 2.00 19.38 5.35
C VAL A 375 3.02 20.26 6.08
N LEU A 376 3.87 20.98 5.34
CA LEU A 376 4.81 21.97 5.92
C LEU A 376 4.09 23.08 6.67
N ILE A 377 3.00 23.61 6.14
CA ILE A 377 2.18 24.62 6.82
C ILE A 377 1.48 23.98 8.02
N GLY A 378 0.85 22.81 7.83
CA GLY A 378 0.13 22.07 8.88
C GLY A 378 1.01 21.69 10.06
N SER A 379 2.30 21.44 9.84
CA SER A 379 3.26 21.11 10.90
C SER A 379 3.39 22.19 11.99
N ARG A 380 2.99 23.43 11.71
CA ARG A 380 2.96 24.53 12.71
C ARG A 380 1.92 24.27 13.82
N TRP A 381 0.90 23.47 13.55
CA TRP A 381 -0.15 23.08 14.49
C TRP A 381 0.01 21.63 14.99
N GLY A 382 1.24 21.12 14.95
CA GLY A 382 1.57 19.77 15.41
C GLY A 382 0.99 18.68 14.52
N LEU A 383 0.86 17.47 15.08
CA LEU A 383 0.44 16.28 14.36
C LEU A 383 -1.00 16.38 13.82
N THR A 384 -1.88 17.02 14.59
CA THR A 384 -3.27 17.28 14.16
C THR A 384 -3.31 18.16 12.91
N GLY A 385 -2.49 19.23 12.87
CA GLY A 385 -2.40 20.11 11.72
C GLY A 385 -1.87 19.39 10.47
N VAL A 386 -0.88 18.53 10.61
CA VAL A 386 -0.38 17.67 9.52
C VAL A 386 -1.47 16.73 9.00
N SER A 387 -2.19 16.07 9.91
CA SER A 387 -3.27 15.15 9.55
C SER A 387 -4.40 15.87 8.80
N ILE A 388 -4.80 17.06 9.25
CA ILE A 388 -5.81 17.90 8.57
C ILE A 388 -5.31 18.34 7.20
N ALA A 389 -4.05 18.77 7.10
CA ALA A 389 -3.44 19.16 5.82
C ALA A 389 -3.42 17.99 4.81
N SER A 390 -3.12 16.79 5.29
CA SER A 390 -3.18 15.56 4.49
C SER A 390 -4.57 15.33 3.94
N VAL A 391 -5.60 15.30 4.79
CA VAL A 391 -6.99 15.09 4.37
C VAL A 391 -7.46 16.17 3.42
N SER A 392 -7.20 17.44 3.74
CA SER A 392 -7.62 18.58 2.92
C SER A 392 -7.00 18.52 1.52
N SER A 393 -5.70 18.20 1.43
CA SER A 393 -5.02 18.02 0.15
C SER A 393 -5.64 16.88 -0.67
N HIS A 394 -5.86 15.70 -0.07
CA HIS A 394 -6.50 14.58 -0.75
C HIS A 394 -7.94 14.91 -1.20
N ALA A 395 -8.72 15.61 -0.38
CA ALA A 395 -10.08 16.02 -0.73
C ALA A 395 -10.10 17.01 -1.91
N VAL A 396 -9.23 18.01 -1.92
CA VAL A 396 -9.10 18.96 -3.04
C VAL A 396 -8.69 18.22 -4.30
N PHE A 397 -7.66 17.36 -4.21
CA PHE A 397 -7.15 16.63 -5.36
C PHE A 397 -8.08 15.50 -5.82
N LEU A 398 -8.99 15.02 -4.99
CA LEU A 398 -10.09 14.17 -5.43
C LEU A 398 -10.99 14.91 -6.43
N VAL A 399 -11.36 16.16 -6.14
CA VAL A 399 -12.16 17.00 -7.06
C VAL A 399 -11.38 17.29 -8.34
N VAL A 400 -10.09 17.63 -8.22
CA VAL A 400 -9.21 17.87 -9.38
C VAL A 400 -9.06 16.62 -10.24
N ALA A 401 -8.93 15.44 -9.65
CA ALA A 401 -8.87 14.16 -10.37
C ALA A 401 -10.12 13.96 -11.25
N TYR A 402 -11.30 14.22 -10.69
CA TYR A 402 -12.56 14.18 -11.45
C TYR A 402 -12.64 15.25 -12.53
N GLN A 403 -12.18 16.48 -12.28
CA GLN A 403 -12.09 17.51 -13.31
C GLN A 403 -11.19 17.08 -14.48
N VAL A 404 -10.02 16.51 -14.18
CA VAL A 404 -9.09 16.00 -15.19
C VAL A 404 -9.72 14.86 -15.98
N MET A 405 -10.42 13.94 -15.30
CA MET A 405 -11.07 12.79 -15.93
C MET A 405 -12.22 13.23 -16.84
N LEU A 406 -13.06 14.16 -16.39
CA LEU A 406 -14.26 14.63 -17.09
C LEU A 406 -13.98 15.71 -18.14
N ARG A 407 -12.73 16.07 -18.41
CA ARG A 407 -12.40 17.05 -19.45
C ARG A 407 -13.01 16.65 -20.80
N GLY A 408 -13.80 17.56 -21.36
CA GLY A 408 -14.56 17.36 -22.62
C GLY A 408 -15.97 16.81 -22.43
N ARG A 409 -16.49 16.76 -21.18
CA ARG A 409 -17.90 16.48 -20.87
C ARG A 409 -18.51 17.65 -20.09
N ASP A 410 -19.73 18.00 -20.44
CA ASP A 410 -20.49 19.10 -19.81
C ASP A 410 -21.23 18.68 -18.53
N GLU A 411 -20.67 17.73 -17.79
CA GLU A 411 -21.29 17.26 -16.54
C GLU A 411 -20.67 17.95 -15.31
N PRO A 412 -21.49 18.38 -14.34
CA PRO A 412 -21.00 19.01 -13.12
C PRO A 412 -20.26 17.98 -12.25
N VAL A 413 -18.96 18.24 -12.02
CA VAL A 413 -18.01 17.34 -11.32
C VAL A 413 -18.56 16.87 -9.97
N LEU A 414 -19.12 17.79 -9.16
CA LEU A 414 -19.63 17.46 -7.83
C LEU A 414 -20.85 16.53 -7.88
N LYS A 415 -21.74 16.71 -8.87
CA LYS A 415 -22.89 15.81 -9.06
C LYS A 415 -22.44 14.41 -9.43
N PHE A 416 -21.41 14.32 -10.30
CA PHE A 416 -20.85 13.06 -10.74
C PHE A 416 -20.13 12.34 -9.59
N LEU A 417 -19.31 13.07 -8.85
CA LEU A 417 -18.61 12.57 -7.66
C LEU A 417 -19.61 12.07 -6.60
N TRP A 418 -20.63 12.88 -6.29
CA TRP A 418 -21.67 12.48 -5.33
C TRP A 418 -22.37 11.19 -5.75
N HIS A 419 -22.68 11.04 -7.04
CA HIS A 419 -23.35 9.85 -7.54
C HIS A 419 -22.49 8.58 -7.38
N ASP A 420 -21.17 8.71 -7.50
CA ASP A 420 -20.23 7.61 -7.28
C ASP A 420 -20.05 7.26 -5.80
N LEU A 421 -20.06 8.26 -4.91
CA LEU A 421 -19.77 8.09 -3.49
C LEU A 421 -20.99 7.81 -2.61
N ARG A 422 -22.19 8.18 -3.05
CA ARG A 422 -23.41 8.23 -2.22
C ARG A 422 -23.72 6.93 -1.49
N ALA A 423 -23.49 5.77 -2.10
CA ALA A 423 -23.80 4.48 -1.47
C ALA A 423 -22.92 4.23 -0.25
N GLY A 424 -21.59 4.41 -0.39
CA GLY A 424 -20.67 4.30 0.73
C GLY A 424 -20.86 5.39 1.77
N ALA A 425 -20.97 6.65 1.35
CA ALA A 425 -21.10 7.81 2.24
C ALA A 425 -22.39 7.79 3.08
N VAL A 426 -23.56 7.58 2.45
CA VAL A 426 -24.84 7.49 3.17
C VAL A 426 -24.84 6.23 4.05
N GLY A 427 -24.33 5.10 3.56
CA GLY A 427 -24.22 3.89 4.37
C GLY A 427 -23.41 4.12 5.65
N VAL A 428 -22.25 4.82 5.55
CA VAL A 428 -21.44 5.18 6.73
C VAL A 428 -22.14 6.19 7.61
N ALA A 429 -22.86 7.18 7.07
CA ALA A 429 -23.61 8.13 7.88
C ALA A 429 -24.68 7.44 8.72
N VAL A 430 -25.44 6.50 8.12
CA VAL A 430 -26.44 5.68 8.85
C VAL A 430 -25.75 4.78 9.88
N MET A 431 -24.64 4.15 9.51
CA MET A 431 -23.83 3.35 10.43
C MET A 431 -23.36 4.18 11.63
N ALA A 432 -22.83 5.36 11.39
CA ALA A 432 -22.32 6.25 12.44
C ALA A 432 -23.44 6.73 13.38
N ALA A 433 -24.62 7.07 12.84
CA ALA A 433 -25.78 7.49 13.63
C ALA A 433 -26.21 6.45 14.67
N VAL A 434 -25.97 5.16 14.41
CA VAL A 434 -26.30 4.08 15.36
C VAL A 434 -25.05 3.64 16.15
N ALA A 435 -23.91 3.47 15.49
CA ALA A 435 -22.73 2.92 16.11
C ALA A 435 -22.07 3.89 17.12
N VAL A 436 -22.14 5.22 16.89
CA VAL A 436 -21.56 6.19 17.83
C VAL A 436 -22.27 6.18 19.19
N PRO A 437 -23.62 6.27 19.31
CA PRO A 437 -24.30 6.12 20.58
C PRO A 437 -24.02 4.76 21.27
N VAL A 438 -23.98 3.68 20.50
CA VAL A 438 -23.65 2.35 21.03
C VAL A 438 -22.22 2.31 21.56
N ASN A 439 -21.25 2.93 20.85
CA ASN A 439 -19.85 3.03 21.26
C ASN A 439 -19.72 3.76 22.62
N VAL A 440 -20.47 4.84 22.81
CA VAL A 440 -20.49 5.58 24.09
C VAL A 440 -21.11 4.70 25.19
N ALA A 441 -22.30 4.15 24.95
CA ALA A 441 -23.01 3.32 25.96
C ALA A 441 -22.21 2.07 26.40
N VAL A 442 -21.54 1.41 25.46
CA VAL A 442 -20.68 0.26 25.75
C VAL A 442 -19.39 0.68 26.47
N GLY A 443 -18.86 1.87 26.15
CA GLY A 443 -17.72 2.47 26.85
C GLY A 443 -18.03 2.77 28.31
N ASP A 444 -19.18 3.39 28.57
CA ASP A 444 -19.65 3.72 29.91
C ASP A 444 -19.95 2.48 30.76
N ALA A 445 -20.30 1.35 30.14
CA ALA A 445 -20.53 0.08 30.81
C ALA A 445 -19.25 -0.61 31.31
N GLY A 446 -18.05 -0.09 30.99
CA GLY A 446 -16.77 -0.59 31.50
C GLY A 446 -16.41 -2.01 31.05
N VAL A 447 -16.95 -2.46 29.91
CA VAL A 447 -16.67 -3.82 29.40
C VAL A 447 -15.23 -3.94 28.87
N PRO A 448 -14.64 -5.15 28.86
CA PRO A 448 -13.31 -5.36 28.29
C PRO A 448 -13.22 -4.86 26.84
N ALA A 449 -12.08 -4.26 26.47
CA ALA A 449 -11.89 -3.62 25.15
C ALA A 449 -12.22 -4.53 23.95
N PHE A 450 -11.88 -5.84 24.04
CA PHE A 450 -12.21 -6.77 22.95
C PHE A 450 -13.72 -7.01 22.80
N VAL A 451 -14.49 -7.01 23.92
CA VAL A 451 -15.96 -7.12 23.91
C VAL A 451 -16.57 -5.85 23.34
N HIS A 452 -16.05 -4.67 23.76
CA HIS A 452 -16.43 -3.37 23.22
C HIS A 452 -16.26 -3.35 21.70
N LEU A 453 -15.07 -3.68 21.21
CA LEU A 453 -14.76 -3.71 19.77
C LEU A 453 -15.66 -4.70 19.01
N ALA A 454 -15.93 -5.88 19.59
CA ALA A 454 -16.80 -6.87 18.98
C ALA A 454 -18.25 -6.41 18.87
N ILE A 455 -18.81 -5.82 19.94
CA ILE A 455 -20.20 -5.35 19.95
C ILE A 455 -20.37 -4.19 18.98
N VAL A 456 -19.55 -3.14 19.12
CA VAL A 456 -19.67 -1.93 18.28
C VAL A 456 -19.36 -2.26 16.82
N GLY A 457 -18.34 -3.08 16.56
CA GLY A 457 -18.00 -3.54 15.22
C GLY A 457 -19.11 -4.37 14.56
N ALA A 458 -19.74 -5.29 15.32
CA ALA A 458 -20.88 -6.08 14.83
C ALA A 458 -22.10 -5.19 14.52
N VAL A 459 -22.44 -4.28 15.44
CA VAL A 459 -23.55 -3.32 15.23
C VAL A 459 -23.27 -2.43 14.01
N ALA A 460 -22.07 -1.85 13.92
CA ALA A 460 -21.66 -1.03 12.79
C ALA A 460 -21.77 -1.79 11.47
N GLY A 461 -21.23 -3.01 11.40
CA GLY A 461 -21.28 -3.85 10.21
C GLY A 461 -22.71 -4.21 9.80
N VAL A 462 -23.55 -4.66 10.74
CA VAL A 462 -24.94 -5.02 10.47
C VAL A 462 -25.73 -3.80 9.99
N VAL A 463 -25.64 -2.66 10.68
CA VAL A 463 -26.35 -1.43 10.31
C VAL A 463 -25.92 -0.94 8.93
N TYR A 464 -24.62 -0.97 8.64
CA TYR A 464 -24.09 -0.61 7.33
C TYR A 464 -24.65 -1.50 6.21
N LEU A 465 -24.58 -2.83 6.38
CA LEU A 465 -25.08 -3.77 5.39
C LEU A 465 -26.58 -3.62 5.16
N LEU A 466 -27.37 -3.41 6.23
CA LEU A 466 -28.80 -3.13 6.12
C LEU A 466 -29.09 -1.81 5.40
N ALA A 467 -28.31 -0.76 5.69
CA ALA A 467 -28.46 0.54 5.01
C ALA A 467 -28.17 0.41 3.50
N VAL A 468 -27.09 -0.24 3.11
CA VAL A 468 -26.75 -0.47 1.70
C VAL A 468 -27.79 -1.35 1.01
N TRP A 469 -28.22 -2.42 1.66
CA TRP A 469 -29.27 -3.31 1.14
C TRP A 469 -30.58 -2.57 0.88
N ARG A 470 -31.02 -1.74 1.83
CA ARG A 470 -32.32 -1.05 1.77
C ARG A 470 -32.32 0.17 0.85
N LEU A 471 -31.24 0.97 0.89
CA LEU A 471 -31.16 2.26 0.22
C LEU A 471 -30.51 2.20 -1.15
N PHE A 472 -29.61 1.20 -1.39
CA PHE A 472 -28.81 1.11 -2.60
C PHE A 472 -28.80 -0.31 -3.19
N PRO A 473 -29.95 -0.83 -3.71
CA PRO A 473 -30.05 -2.22 -4.18
C PRO A 473 -29.03 -2.59 -5.26
N ALA A 474 -28.66 -1.66 -6.15
CA ALA A 474 -27.66 -1.88 -7.18
C ALA A 474 -26.27 -2.13 -6.57
N ALA A 475 -25.84 -1.30 -5.62
CA ALA A 475 -24.55 -1.49 -4.92
C ALA A 475 -24.56 -2.78 -4.09
N TRP A 476 -25.68 -3.15 -3.50
CA TRP A 476 -25.85 -4.44 -2.81
C TRP A 476 -25.69 -5.63 -3.73
N THR A 477 -26.27 -5.57 -4.93
CA THR A 477 -26.14 -6.65 -5.93
C THR A 477 -24.68 -6.86 -6.32
N ASP A 478 -23.93 -5.77 -6.58
CA ASP A 478 -22.51 -5.84 -6.91
C ASP A 478 -21.68 -6.40 -5.73
N LEU A 479 -21.94 -5.91 -4.50
CA LEU A 479 -21.28 -6.39 -3.28
C LEU A 479 -21.58 -7.88 -3.02
N SER A 480 -22.85 -8.29 -3.10
CA SER A 480 -23.25 -9.67 -2.87
C SER A 480 -22.67 -10.63 -3.90
N THR A 481 -22.53 -10.19 -5.14
CA THR A 481 -21.87 -10.95 -6.22
C THR A 481 -20.39 -11.14 -5.93
N LEU A 482 -19.71 -10.10 -5.46
CA LEU A 482 -18.31 -10.20 -5.03
C LEU A 482 -18.15 -11.18 -3.87
N LEU A 483 -18.98 -11.04 -2.82
CA LEU A 483 -18.94 -11.91 -1.64
C LEU A 483 -19.16 -13.38 -1.99
N ARG A 484 -20.11 -13.69 -2.89
CA ARG A 484 -20.35 -15.07 -3.39
C ARG A 484 -19.16 -15.64 -4.15
N ARG A 485 -18.39 -14.83 -4.86
CA ARG A 485 -17.18 -15.28 -5.58
C ARG A 485 -16.00 -15.52 -4.65
N VAL A 486 -15.88 -14.71 -3.59
CA VAL A 486 -14.78 -14.79 -2.62
C VAL A 486 -15.04 -15.88 -1.56
N LEU A 487 -16.31 -16.11 -1.18
CA LEU A 487 -16.75 -17.07 -0.15
C LEU A 487 -17.63 -18.17 -0.76
N PRO A 488 -17.07 -19.12 -1.53
CA PRO A 488 -17.87 -20.08 -2.30
C PRO A 488 -18.65 -21.12 -1.50
N SER A 489 -18.45 -21.25 -0.19
CA SER A 489 -19.07 -22.32 0.63
C SER A 489 -19.13 -22.01 2.11
N GLY A 490 -19.94 -21.02 2.52
CA GLY A 490 -20.13 -20.69 3.93
C GLY A 490 -21.58 -20.31 4.28
N PRO A 491 -21.91 -20.14 5.60
CA PRO A 491 -23.24 -19.73 6.06
C PRO A 491 -23.72 -18.40 5.43
N VAL A 492 -22.81 -17.52 5.04
CA VAL A 492 -23.11 -16.26 4.34
C VAL A 492 -23.71 -16.50 2.94
N ALA A 493 -23.29 -17.56 2.25
CA ALA A 493 -23.89 -17.95 0.96
C ALA A 493 -25.36 -18.36 1.10
N ARG A 494 -25.75 -18.92 2.24
CA ARG A 494 -27.15 -19.31 2.54
C ARG A 494 -28.00 -18.08 2.91
N LEU A 495 -27.43 -17.08 3.60
CA LEU A 495 -28.10 -15.82 3.91
C LEU A 495 -28.38 -14.98 2.67
N THR A 496 -27.40 -14.88 1.75
CA THR A 496 -27.56 -14.13 0.50
C THR A 496 -28.45 -14.84 -0.53
N ALA A 497 -28.63 -16.17 -0.44
CA ALA A 497 -29.52 -16.94 -1.30
C ALA A 497 -31.00 -16.81 -0.88
N ARG A 498 -31.30 -16.43 0.38
CA ARG A 498 -32.66 -16.26 0.91
C ARG A 498 -33.25 -14.85 0.71
N VAL A 499 -32.49 -13.92 0.19
CA VAL A 499 -33.00 -12.58 -0.16
C VAL A 499 -33.53 -12.66 -1.61
N PRO A 500 -34.86 -12.75 -1.80
CA PRO A 500 -35.41 -12.86 -3.16
C PRO A 500 -35.11 -11.59 -3.95
N ALA A 501 -34.88 -11.79 -5.25
CA ALA A 501 -34.82 -10.73 -6.25
C ALA A 501 -36.19 -10.04 -6.38
N LEU A 502 -36.50 -9.14 -5.45
CA LEU A 502 -37.67 -8.25 -5.48
C LEU A 502 -37.41 -6.97 -6.32
N ALA A 503 -36.63 -7.06 -7.37
CA ALA A 503 -36.37 -5.98 -8.29
C ALA A 503 -36.58 -6.41 -9.74
N GLY A 504 -37.74 -6.97 -10.01
CA GLY A 504 -38.16 -7.36 -11.36
C GLY A 504 -39.65 -7.13 -11.58
N ARG A 505 -40.19 -5.94 -11.21
CA ARG A 505 -41.50 -5.47 -11.68
C ARG A 505 -41.58 -3.96 -11.53
N SER A 506 -41.12 -3.25 -12.57
CA SER A 506 -41.77 -2.02 -13.03
C SER A 506 -41.28 -1.79 -14.46
N SER A 507 -42.18 -2.03 -15.35
CA SER A 507 -42.24 -1.64 -16.76
C SER A 507 -41.89 -0.18 -16.97
#